data_f91146d801fc26a590c818dc03b769ef
#
_entry.id   f91146d801fc26a590c818dc03b769ef
#
_cell.length_a   1.000
_cell.length_b   1.000
_cell.length_c   1.000
_cell.angle_alpha   90.00
_cell.angle_beta   90.00
_cell.angle_gamma   90.00
#
_symmetry.space_group_name_H-M   'P 1'
#
loop_
_entity.id
_entity.type
_entity.pdbx_description
1 polymer ?
#
loop_
_entity_poly.entity_id
_entity_poly.type
_entity_poly.pdbx_seq_one_letter_code
_entity_poly.pdbx_strand_id
1 'polypeptide(L)'
;MRHFPTAALILCAVGVAVASPALSQQMPGGGPPAVEVVSVQQHSVRNQQKFNGRIEATEKVDIRARVEGYLGPLQYEEGNRVKQGDLLFVIEKDRYQADLKEAEANLASAKAEARLATTSYERARKLVARKAVAQSQLDDATANLQKAKAAVQAQEAAVSLAQLNLDYTDIKAPIDGRIGKASFSKGAYISPSSGSLALLVAQDPIDVTWPVPSRLYTEMVKGGAKKENVTVKLLLPDGSAYGPEGTILYTEPSANESTNTITVRAAFPNPDLLLVDQQLVTVVIESRKGEPRITVPQASLQIDQQGAYVLVVDKDSKAEIRRIETGEQTGKDIVVVKGLAEGDRVITVGQQKVQPGMTVSAHEANEAEAQQ
;
A
#
# COMPACT_ATOMS: atom_id res chain seq x y z
N MET A 1 69.48 32.70 24.44
CA MET A 1 70.18 33.21 25.67
C MET A 1 70.14 32.15 26.73
N ARG A 2 71.35 31.75 27.11
CA ARG A 2 71.87 31.16 28.36
C ARG A 2 71.37 29.73 28.69
N HIS A 3 72.18 28.79 28.52
CA HIS A 3 73.48 28.31 29.11
C HIS A 3 73.24 27.15 30.09
N PHE A 4 73.86 26.04 29.73
CA PHE A 4 74.39 24.90 30.46
C PHE A 4 75.00 25.26 31.85
N PRO A 5 75.41 24.33 32.75
CA PRO A 5 76.10 23.06 32.46
C PRO A 5 75.86 21.90 33.46
N THR A 6 76.21 20.72 33.02
CA THR A 6 77.07 19.64 33.55
C THR A 6 77.21 19.39 35.05
N ALA A 7 77.15 18.11 35.46
CA ALA A 7 78.23 17.45 36.17
C ALA A 7 78.00 15.94 36.27
N ALA A 8 79.02 15.19 35.86
CA ALA A 8 79.20 13.76 35.99
C ALA A 8 79.58 13.36 37.41
N LEU A 9 79.13 12.21 37.86
CA LEU A 9 79.90 11.47 38.88
C LEU A 9 79.82 9.94 38.63
N ILE A 10 80.94 9.38 38.28
CA ILE A 10 81.24 7.95 38.19
C ILE A 10 81.36 7.40 39.61
N LEU A 11 80.71 6.27 39.92
CA LEU A 11 81.09 5.42 41.02
C LEU A 11 80.96 3.92 40.60
N CYS A 12 82.11 3.29 40.42
CA CYS A 12 82.27 1.84 40.32
C CYS A 12 81.86 1.18 41.66
N ALA A 13 81.03 0.14 41.61
CA ALA A 13 81.00 -0.86 42.66
C ALA A 13 80.78 -2.25 42.05
N VAL A 14 81.70 -3.10 42.42
CA VAL A 14 81.98 -4.46 42.07
C VAL A 14 80.86 -5.42 42.41
N GLY A 15 80.67 -6.41 41.51
CA GLY A 15 79.72 -7.44 41.41
C GLY A 15 79.55 -8.44 42.53
N VAL A 16 78.44 -9.08 42.50
CA VAL A 16 78.29 -10.49 42.92
C VAL A 16 77.25 -11.09 41.96
N ALA A 17 77.70 -12.03 41.16
CA ALA A 17 76.90 -12.89 40.33
C ALA A 17 76.17 -13.92 41.21
N VAL A 18 74.84 -13.67 41.41
CA VAL A 18 73.97 -14.68 41.99
C VAL A 18 73.31 -15.37 40.82
N ALA A 19 73.72 -16.59 40.51
CA ALA A 19 73.02 -17.46 39.55
C ALA A 19 71.64 -17.82 40.13
N SER A 20 70.61 -17.20 39.57
CA SER A 20 69.20 -17.60 39.80
C SER A 20 68.91 -18.83 38.90
N PRO A 21 68.29 -19.89 39.43
CA PRO A 21 67.85 -21.00 38.61
C PRO A 21 66.75 -20.52 37.70
N ALA A 22 66.86 -20.73 36.40
CA ALA A 22 65.82 -20.57 35.43
C ALA A 22 64.65 -21.49 35.82
N LEU A 23 63.60 -20.94 36.45
CA LEU A 23 62.34 -21.58 36.52
C LEU A 23 61.76 -21.62 35.07
N SER A 24 61.91 -22.81 34.47
CA SER A 24 61.13 -23.14 33.28
C SER A 24 59.64 -22.94 33.64
N GLN A 25 59.04 -21.83 33.20
CA GLN A 25 57.60 -21.70 33.16
C GLN A 25 57.08 -22.82 32.26
N GLN A 26 56.61 -23.87 32.88
CA GLN A 26 55.79 -24.89 32.29
C GLN A 26 54.50 -24.16 31.85
N MET A 27 54.36 -23.93 30.53
CA MET A 27 53.07 -23.57 29.96
C MET A 27 52.06 -24.59 30.44
N PRO A 28 50.89 -24.17 30.95
CA PRO A 28 49.82 -25.10 31.26
C PRO A 28 49.50 -25.85 30.00
N GLY A 29 49.63 -27.16 29.98
CA GLY A 29 49.23 -28.02 28.89
C GLY A 29 47.74 -27.74 28.59
N GLY A 30 47.52 -26.92 27.59
CA GLY A 30 46.17 -26.62 27.14
C GLY A 30 45.56 -27.88 26.55
N GLY A 31 44.57 -28.41 27.22
CA GLY A 31 43.65 -29.37 26.58
C GLY A 31 43.09 -28.77 25.29
N PRO A 32 42.44 -29.57 24.45
CA PRO A 32 41.83 -29.08 23.24
C PRO A 32 40.99 -27.85 23.54
N PRO A 33 41.10 -26.74 22.77
CA PRO A 33 40.31 -25.53 23.01
C PRO A 33 38.83 -25.84 23.03
N ALA A 34 38.13 -25.38 24.05
CA ALA A 34 36.69 -25.51 24.16
C ALA A 34 36.01 -24.57 23.15
N VAL A 35 35.11 -25.10 22.36
CA VAL A 35 34.33 -24.39 21.35
C VAL A 35 32.87 -24.74 21.47
N GLU A 36 32.00 -23.77 21.20
CA GLU A 36 30.56 -24.05 21.07
C GLU A 36 30.25 -24.35 19.61
N VAL A 37 29.45 -25.36 19.41
CA VAL A 37 28.99 -25.80 18.08
C VAL A 37 27.47 -25.81 18.02
N VAL A 38 26.95 -25.51 16.84
CA VAL A 38 25.56 -25.68 16.50
C VAL A 38 25.45 -26.72 15.41
N SER A 39 24.60 -27.71 15.60
CA SER A 39 24.24 -28.69 14.59
C SER A 39 23.43 -28.04 13.49
N VAL A 40 23.89 -28.13 12.25
CA VAL A 40 23.19 -27.57 11.08
C VAL A 40 21.88 -28.31 10.87
N GLN A 41 20.80 -27.58 10.90
CA GLN A 41 19.44 -28.07 10.65
C GLN A 41 18.81 -27.30 9.49
N GLN A 42 17.83 -27.95 8.85
CA GLN A 42 17.00 -27.26 7.87
C GLN A 42 15.90 -26.49 8.58
N HIS A 43 15.91 -25.18 8.44
CA HIS A 43 14.82 -24.33 8.90
C HIS A 43 13.93 -23.94 7.71
N SER A 44 12.63 -23.81 8.00
CA SER A 44 11.69 -23.31 7.02
C SER A 44 11.87 -21.80 6.84
N VAL A 45 12.65 -21.41 5.84
CA VAL A 45 12.93 -20.01 5.52
C VAL A 45 11.87 -19.51 4.55
N ARG A 46 11.20 -18.42 4.90
CA ARG A 46 10.29 -17.71 4.01
C ARG A 46 11.07 -16.67 3.22
N ASN A 47 11.02 -16.82 1.92
CA ASN A 47 11.65 -15.84 1.03
C ASN A 47 10.89 -14.51 1.14
N GLN A 48 11.61 -13.44 1.50
CA GLN A 48 11.06 -12.09 1.61
C GLN A 48 11.70 -11.18 0.57
N GLN A 49 10.85 -10.45 -0.13
CA GLN A 49 11.28 -9.41 -1.07
C GLN A 49 10.71 -8.06 -0.64
N LYS A 50 11.55 -7.03 -0.63
CA LYS A 50 11.16 -5.68 -0.24
C LYS A 50 11.16 -4.75 -1.45
N PHE A 51 10.09 -3.99 -1.61
CA PHE A 51 9.93 -3.02 -2.69
C PHE A 51 9.49 -1.68 -2.11
N ASN A 52 9.91 -0.60 -2.76
CA ASN A 52 9.34 0.71 -2.48
C ASN A 52 7.98 0.81 -3.18
N GLY A 53 6.93 1.00 -2.41
CA GLY A 53 5.58 1.16 -2.89
C GLY A 53 5.05 2.56 -2.64
N ARG A 54 3.99 2.89 -3.34
CA ARG A 54 3.22 4.13 -3.16
C ARG A 54 1.77 3.78 -2.86
N ILE A 55 1.23 4.44 -1.88
CA ILE A 55 -0.19 4.35 -1.56
C ILE A 55 -0.97 5.15 -2.59
N GLU A 56 -2.04 4.57 -3.09
CA GLU A 56 -2.98 5.20 -4.01
C GLU A 56 -4.40 5.01 -3.51
N ALA A 57 -5.16 6.10 -3.49
CA ALA A 57 -6.57 5.98 -3.19
C ALA A 57 -7.29 5.16 -4.26
N THR A 58 -8.20 4.28 -3.84
CA THR A 58 -9.00 3.44 -4.74
C THR A 58 -9.85 4.28 -5.68
N GLU A 59 -10.42 5.37 -5.18
CA GLU A 59 -11.18 6.33 -5.97
C GLU A 59 -10.85 7.76 -5.56
N LYS A 60 -10.76 8.65 -6.58
CA LYS A 60 -10.57 10.09 -6.42
C LYS A 60 -11.60 10.81 -7.26
N VAL A 61 -12.40 11.63 -6.63
CA VAL A 61 -13.49 12.35 -7.31
C VAL A 61 -13.33 13.85 -7.10
N ASP A 62 -13.17 14.56 -8.21
CA ASP A 62 -13.29 16.01 -8.23
C ASP A 62 -14.77 16.40 -8.10
N ILE A 63 -15.13 17.01 -7.01
CA ILE A 63 -16.49 17.55 -6.81
C ILE A 63 -16.63 18.81 -7.67
N ARG A 64 -17.62 18.81 -8.57
CA ARG A 64 -17.83 19.92 -9.51
C ARG A 64 -19.31 20.35 -9.49
N ALA A 65 -19.55 21.64 -9.73
CA ALA A 65 -20.88 22.15 -9.97
C ALA A 65 -21.40 21.68 -11.33
N ARG A 66 -22.69 21.33 -11.39
CA ARG A 66 -23.41 21.01 -12.63
C ARG A 66 -24.27 22.17 -13.12
N VAL A 67 -24.55 23.10 -12.20
CA VAL A 67 -25.31 24.33 -12.47
C VAL A 67 -24.55 25.53 -11.92
N GLU A 68 -24.88 26.71 -12.39
CA GLU A 68 -24.21 27.96 -12.01
C GLU A 68 -24.93 28.69 -10.88
N GLY A 69 -24.25 29.50 -10.12
CA GLY A 69 -24.84 30.35 -9.07
C GLY A 69 -23.85 30.69 -7.96
N TYR A 70 -24.33 31.36 -6.93
CA TYR A 70 -23.53 31.73 -5.77
C TYR A 70 -23.49 30.60 -4.76
N LEU A 71 -22.26 30.35 -4.25
CA LEU A 71 -22.01 29.28 -3.28
C LEU A 71 -22.49 29.71 -1.89
N GLY A 72 -23.30 28.89 -1.25
CA GLY A 72 -23.73 29.04 0.14
C GLY A 72 -22.61 28.69 1.13
N PRO A 73 -22.94 28.62 2.43
CA PRO A 73 -21.99 28.13 3.43
C PRO A 73 -21.64 26.65 3.20
N LEU A 74 -20.40 26.27 3.53
CA LEU A 74 -19.98 24.87 3.50
C LEU A 74 -20.81 24.05 4.49
N GLN A 75 -21.19 22.84 4.09
CA GLN A 75 -21.97 21.92 4.90
C GLN A 75 -21.13 20.81 5.53
N TYR A 76 -19.83 20.89 5.39
CA TYR A 76 -18.85 19.94 5.93
C TYR A 76 -17.64 20.66 6.54
N GLU A 77 -16.87 19.96 7.33
CA GLU A 77 -15.57 20.42 7.82
C GLU A 77 -14.46 19.90 6.91
N GLU A 78 -13.60 20.82 6.46
CA GLU A 78 -12.47 20.50 5.58
C GLU A 78 -11.53 19.46 6.23
N GLY A 79 -11.15 18.44 5.46
CA GLY A 79 -10.32 17.36 5.92
C GLY A 79 -11.04 16.25 6.68
N ASN A 80 -12.35 16.35 6.92
CA ASN A 80 -13.12 15.33 7.62
C ASN A 80 -13.63 14.22 6.67
N ARG A 81 -14.06 13.13 7.27
CA ARG A 81 -14.71 12.02 6.58
C ARG A 81 -16.16 12.38 6.27
N VAL A 82 -16.59 12.08 5.05
CA VAL A 82 -17.97 12.22 4.58
C VAL A 82 -18.46 10.88 4.03
N LYS A 83 -19.78 10.67 4.10
CA LYS A 83 -20.44 9.49 3.54
C LYS A 83 -21.08 9.81 2.20
N GLN A 84 -21.24 8.81 1.37
CA GLN A 84 -22.02 8.94 0.15
C GLN A 84 -23.42 9.51 0.44
N GLY A 85 -23.78 10.56 -0.29
CA GLY A 85 -25.05 11.27 -0.11
C GLY A 85 -25.00 12.46 0.85
N ASP A 86 -23.95 12.64 1.65
CA ASP A 86 -23.78 13.80 2.51
C ASP A 86 -23.75 15.09 1.69
N LEU A 87 -24.43 16.13 2.19
CA LEU A 87 -24.47 17.43 1.55
C LEU A 87 -23.14 18.16 1.78
N LEU A 88 -22.47 18.53 0.70
CA LEU A 88 -21.17 19.20 0.73
C LEU A 88 -21.28 20.70 0.48
N PHE A 89 -21.97 21.06 -0.60
CA PHE A 89 -22.14 22.45 -1.02
C PHE A 89 -23.60 22.70 -1.40
N VAL A 90 -24.01 23.91 -1.22
CA VAL A 90 -25.34 24.40 -1.65
C VAL A 90 -25.14 25.63 -2.54
N ILE A 91 -25.68 25.59 -3.73
CA ILE A 91 -25.78 26.75 -4.61
C ILE A 91 -27.13 27.47 -4.31
N GLU A 92 -27.15 28.79 -4.42
CA GLU A 92 -28.36 29.60 -4.20
C GLU A 92 -29.50 29.07 -5.04
N LYS A 93 -30.64 28.75 -4.38
CA LYS A 93 -31.77 28.00 -4.99
C LYS A 93 -32.86 28.86 -5.58
N ASP A 94 -32.89 30.14 -5.24
CA ASP A 94 -34.05 31.00 -5.48
C ASP A 94 -34.46 31.05 -6.97
N ARG A 95 -33.47 31.19 -7.85
CA ARG A 95 -33.68 31.16 -9.31
C ARG A 95 -34.26 29.81 -9.76
N TYR A 96 -33.66 28.69 -9.34
CA TYR A 96 -34.10 27.36 -9.75
C TYR A 96 -35.47 26.97 -9.21
N GLN A 97 -35.81 27.47 -8.02
CA GLN A 97 -37.18 27.32 -7.48
C GLN A 97 -38.19 28.12 -8.27
N ALA A 98 -37.82 29.33 -8.72
CA ALA A 98 -38.70 30.13 -9.58
C ALA A 98 -38.91 29.48 -10.94
N ASP A 99 -37.85 28.97 -11.57
CA ASP A 99 -37.88 28.24 -12.85
C ASP A 99 -38.79 26.98 -12.74
N LEU A 100 -38.71 26.24 -11.64
CA LEU A 100 -39.54 25.07 -11.39
C LEU A 100 -41.04 25.48 -11.26
N LYS A 101 -41.34 26.53 -10.50
CA LYS A 101 -42.70 27.02 -10.35
C LYS A 101 -43.29 27.49 -11.68
N GLU A 102 -42.49 28.13 -12.52
CA GLU A 102 -42.91 28.53 -13.87
C GLU A 102 -43.23 27.30 -14.73
N ALA A 103 -42.36 26.28 -14.73
CA ALA A 103 -42.62 25.04 -15.47
C ALA A 103 -43.87 24.30 -14.97
N GLU A 104 -44.09 24.26 -13.66
CA GLU A 104 -45.31 23.69 -13.06
C GLU A 104 -46.57 24.44 -13.47
N ALA A 105 -46.52 25.76 -13.52
CA ALA A 105 -47.67 26.58 -13.96
C ALA A 105 -48.01 26.33 -15.44
N ASN A 106 -46.96 26.24 -16.29
CA ASN A 106 -47.12 25.91 -17.72
C ASN A 106 -47.69 24.50 -17.92
N LEU A 107 -47.26 23.52 -17.12
CA LEU A 107 -47.84 22.19 -17.12
C LEU A 107 -49.34 22.21 -16.69
N ALA A 108 -49.69 22.99 -15.67
CA ALA A 108 -51.08 23.12 -15.23
C ALA A 108 -51.96 23.68 -16.34
N SER A 109 -51.51 24.70 -17.08
CA SER A 109 -52.16 25.25 -18.26
C SER A 109 -52.37 24.20 -19.35
N ALA A 110 -51.32 23.49 -19.74
CA ALA A 110 -51.39 22.44 -20.76
C ALA A 110 -52.36 21.30 -20.35
N LYS A 111 -52.38 20.93 -19.08
CA LYS A 111 -53.34 19.95 -18.54
C LYS A 111 -54.79 20.45 -18.60
N ALA A 112 -55.05 21.75 -18.41
CA ALA A 112 -56.36 22.35 -18.55
C ALA A 112 -56.83 22.32 -20.02
N GLU A 113 -55.93 22.65 -20.97
CA GLU A 113 -56.20 22.56 -22.41
C GLU A 113 -56.48 21.13 -22.86
N ALA A 114 -55.70 20.16 -22.38
CA ALA A 114 -55.94 18.76 -22.68
C ALA A 114 -57.27 18.23 -22.14
N ARG A 115 -57.69 18.72 -20.97
CA ARG A 115 -59.05 18.43 -20.43
C ARG A 115 -60.14 19.00 -21.30
N LEU A 116 -60.02 20.25 -21.78
CA LEU A 116 -60.98 20.89 -22.69
C LEU A 116 -61.07 20.12 -24.01
N ALA A 117 -59.89 19.76 -24.60
CA ALA A 117 -59.79 18.96 -25.83
C ALA A 117 -60.42 17.56 -25.66
N THR A 118 -60.19 16.91 -24.51
CA THR A 118 -60.80 15.62 -24.16
C THR A 118 -62.36 15.75 -24.12
N THR A 119 -62.86 16.76 -23.43
CA THR A 119 -64.32 17.00 -23.36
C THR A 119 -64.90 17.27 -24.74
N SER A 120 -64.21 18.06 -25.57
CA SER A 120 -64.64 18.36 -26.94
C SER A 120 -64.66 17.12 -27.84
N TYR A 121 -63.60 16.26 -27.75
CA TYR A 121 -63.51 14.97 -28.44
C TYR A 121 -64.68 14.05 -28.02
N GLU A 122 -64.95 13.90 -26.73
CA GLU A 122 -66.07 13.06 -26.24
C GLU A 122 -67.43 13.55 -26.70
N ARG A 123 -67.59 14.87 -26.74
CA ARG A 123 -68.83 15.48 -27.27
C ARG A 123 -68.97 15.19 -28.75
N ALA A 124 -67.97 15.45 -29.56
CA ALA A 124 -67.97 15.18 -30.99
C ALA A 124 -68.24 13.70 -31.28
N ARG A 125 -67.56 12.76 -30.57
CA ARG A 125 -67.80 11.32 -30.69
C ARG A 125 -69.23 10.89 -30.43
N LYS A 126 -69.85 11.46 -29.37
CA LYS A 126 -71.32 11.23 -29.05
C LYS A 126 -72.26 11.75 -30.13
N LEU A 127 -71.95 12.91 -30.74
CA LEU A 127 -72.77 13.53 -31.76
C LEU A 127 -72.65 12.79 -33.12
N VAL A 128 -71.41 12.35 -33.51
CA VAL A 128 -71.24 11.54 -34.73
C VAL A 128 -71.91 10.19 -34.58
N ALA A 129 -71.86 9.53 -33.41
CA ALA A 129 -72.57 8.28 -33.17
C ALA A 129 -74.10 8.40 -33.35
N ARG A 130 -74.63 9.63 -33.12
CA ARG A 130 -76.05 9.99 -33.34
C ARG A 130 -76.35 10.56 -34.76
N LYS A 131 -75.32 10.60 -35.64
CA LYS A 131 -75.40 11.20 -36.98
C LYS A 131 -75.75 12.68 -36.97
N ALA A 132 -75.49 13.40 -35.89
CA ALA A 132 -75.81 14.79 -35.70
C ALA A 132 -74.82 15.78 -36.24
N VAL A 133 -73.54 15.29 -36.55
CA VAL A 133 -72.43 16.09 -37.08
C VAL A 133 -71.64 15.28 -38.09
N ALA A 134 -70.80 15.94 -38.91
CA ALA A 134 -69.93 15.30 -39.91
C ALA A 134 -68.74 14.58 -39.26
N GLN A 135 -68.25 13.53 -39.87
CA GLN A 135 -67.09 12.78 -39.44
C GLN A 135 -65.80 13.65 -39.30
N SER A 136 -65.69 14.67 -40.18
CA SER A 136 -64.56 15.63 -40.13
C SER A 136 -64.42 16.36 -38.78
N GLN A 137 -65.53 16.64 -38.13
CA GLN A 137 -65.56 17.30 -36.80
C GLN A 137 -64.94 16.36 -35.71
N LEU A 138 -65.19 15.06 -35.82
CA LEU A 138 -64.52 14.10 -34.91
C LEU A 138 -63.04 13.96 -35.22
N ASP A 139 -62.66 13.99 -36.48
CA ASP A 139 -61.27 13.89 -36.91
C ASP A 139 -60.50 15.13 -36.45
N ASP A 140 -61.06 16.32 -36.56
CA ASP A 140 -60.51 17.60 -36.02
C ASP A 140 -60.37 17.57 -34.50
N ALA A 141 -61.43 17.12 -33.78
CA ALA A 141 -61.40 17.00 -32.33
C ALA A 141 -60.32 15.95 -31.85
N THR A 142 -60.13 14.86 -32.63
CA THR A 142 -59.12 13.85 -32.35
C THR A 142 -57.73 14.42 -32.52
N ALA A 143 -57.48 15.14 -33.61
CA ALA A 143 -56.19 15.78 -33.85
C ALA A 143 -55.88 16.83 -32.77
N ASN A 144 -56.88 17.64 -32.37
CA ASN A 144 -56.70 18.62 -31.29
C ASN A 144 -56.41 17.95 -29.94
N LEU A 145 -57.09 16.84 -29.63
CA LEU A 145 -56.80 16.06 -28.41
C LEU A 145 -55.38 15.50 -28.42
N GLN A 146 -54.93 14.93 -29.55
CA GLN A 146 -53.58 14.43 -29.68
C GLN A 146 -52.53 15.54 -29.52
N LYS A 147 -52.79 16.71 -30.13
CA LYS A 147 -51.94 17.91 -29.99
C LYS A 147 -51.85 18.36 -28.52
N ALA A 148 -53.00 18.47 -27.85
CA ALA A 148 -53.03 18.89 -26.44
C ALA A 148 -52.32 17.86 -25.51
N LYS A 149 -52.47 16.54 -25.76
CA LYS A 149 -51.74 15.51 -25.02
C LYS A 149 -50.25 15.61 -25.24
N ALA A 150 -49.79 15.83 -26.46
CA ALA A 150 -48.39 16.05 -26.76
C ALA A 150 -47.82 17.29 -26.06
N ALA A 151 -48.60 18.36 -25.96
CA ALA A 151 -48.22 19.56 -25.21
C ALA A 151 -48.06 19.28 -23.70
N VAL A 152 -48.94 18.46 -23.09
CA VAL A 152 -48.76 18.01 -21.70
C VAL A 152 -47.44 17.27 -21.51
N GLN A 153 -47.12 16.33 -22.40
CA GLN A 153 -45.85 15.57 -22.32
C GLN A 153 -44.64 16.50 -22.43
N ALA A 154 -44.68 17.49 -23.31
CA ALA A 154 -43.62 18.48 -23.45
C ALA A 154 -43.41 19.29 -22.15
N GLN A 155 -44.51 19.72 -21.50
CA GLN A 155 -44.41 20.45 -20.24
C GLN A 155 -44.01 19.56 -19.04
N GLU A 156 -44.38 18.28 -19.04
CA GLU A 156 -43.91 17.33 -18.05
C GLU A 156 -42.38 17.15 -18.14
N ALA A 157 -41.84 17.09 -19.35
CA ALA A 157 -40.41 17.07 -19.57
C ALA A 157 -39.71 18.37 -19.08
N ALA A 158 -40.35 19.54 -19.30
CA ALA A 158 -39.83 20.83 -18.82
C ALA A 158 -39.81 20.91 -17.27
N VAL A 159 -40.85 20.42 -16.60
CA VAL A 159 -40.85 20.31 -15.12
C VAL A 159 -39.75 19.40 -14.63
N SER A 160 -39.57 18.23 -15.27
CA SER A 160 -38.50 17.30 -14.90
C SER A 160 -37.10 17.91 -15.04
N LEU A 161 -36.86 18.69 -16.08
CA LEU A 161 -35.60 19.42 -16.29
C LEU A 161 -35.38 20.49 -15.23
N ALA A 162 -36.39 21.28 -14.91
CA ALA A 162 -36.32 22.33 -13.88
C ALA A 162 -36.04 21.72 -12.49
N GLN A 163 -36.71 20.59 -12.17
CA GLN A 163 -36.45 19.85 -10.93
C GLN A 163 -35.04 19.32 -10.86
N LEU A 164 -34.53 18.72 -11.94
CA LEU A 164 -33.15 18.21 -12.02
C LEU A 164 -32.13 19.34 -11.80
N ASN A 165 -32.35 20.51 -12.38
CA ASN A 165 -31.49 21.67 -12.17
C ASN A 165 -31.53 22.16 -10.72
N LEU A 166 -32.69 22.14 -10.08
CA LEU A 166 -32.84 22.45 -8.66
C LEU A 166 -32.11 21.41 -7.78
N ASP A 167 -32.24 20.14 -8.11
CA ASP A 167 -31.52 19.07 -7.37
C ASP A 167 -29.99 19.21 -7.49
N TYR A 168 -29.50 19.69 -8.62
CA TYR A 168 -28.05 19.95 -8.82
C TYR A 168 -27.53 21.14 -8.01
N THR A 169 -28.39 21.95 -7.41
CA THR A 169 -27.95 22.98 -6.46
C THR A 169 -27.46 22.39 -5.14
N ASP A 170 -27.89 21.18 -4.77
CA ASP A 170 -27.43 20.42 -3.63
C ASP A 170 -26.33 19.47 -4.10
N ILE A 171 -25.09 19.86 -3.89
CA ILE A 171 -23.91 19.06 -4.27
C ILE A 171 -23.60 18.09 -3.16
N LYS A 172 -23.79 16.80 -3.42
CA LYS A 172 -23.61 15.71 -2.46
C LYS A 172 -22.36 14.88 -2.78
N ALA A 173 -21.83 14.21 -1.75
CA ALA A 173 -20.74 13.28 -1.89
C ALA A 173 -21.14 12.07 -2.75
N PRO A 174 -20.43 11.75 -3.84
CA PRO A 174 -20.73 10.59 -4.68
C PRO A 174 -20.22 9.26 -4.10
N ILE A 175 -19.23 9.31 -3.21
CA ILE A 175 -18.58 8.16 -2.57
C ILE A 175 -18.31 8.45 -1.09
N ASP A 176 -18.03 7.42 -0.32
CA ASP A 176 -17.46 7.56 1.02
C ASP A 176 -15.99 7.95 0.91
N GLY A 177 -15.52 8.86 1.76
CA GLY A 177 -14.13 9.26 1.71
C GLY A 177 -13.79 10.46 2.59
N ARG A 178 -12.57 10.95 2.44
CA ARG A 178 -12.10 12.17 3.08
C ARG A 178 -12.14 13.32 2.09
N ILE A 179 -12.83 14.40 2.46
CA ILE A 179 -12.92 15.58 1.62
C ILE A 179 -11.79 16.56 1.92
N GLY A 180 -11.19 17.10 0.87
CA GLY A 180 -10.14 18.09 0.98
C GLY A 180 -10.67 19.50 1.26
N LYS A 181 -9.76 20.46 1.13
CA LYS A 181 -10.09 21.88 1.26
C LYS A 181 -11.00 22.34 0.12
N ALA A 182 -11.95 23.23 0.41
CA ALA A 182 -12.76 23.90 -0.59
C ALA A 182 -11.91 24.87 -1.42
N SER A 183 -12.06 24.79 -2.74
CA SER A 183 -11.37 25.70 -3.67
C SER A 183 -12.02 27.09 -3.74
N PHE A 184 -13.30 27.20 -3.33
CA PHE A 184 -14.10 28.42 -3.39
C PHE A 184 -14.72 28.71 -2.03
N SER A 185 -14.80 29.99 -1.69
CA SER A 185 -15.40 30.47 -0.46
C SER A 185 -16.91 30.75 -0.64
N LYS A 186 -17.65 30.83 0.48
CA LYS A 186 -19.03 31.29 0.50
C LYS A 186 -19.17 32.63 -0.23
N GLY A 187 -20.17 32.74 -1.09
CA GLY A 187 -20.47 33.94 -1.91
C GLY A 187 -19.71 33.98 -3.24
N ALA A 188 -18.84 33.01 -3.52
CA ALA A 188 -18.22 32.90 -4.83
C ALA A 188 -19.24 32.47 -5.88
N TYR A 189 -19.19 33.07 -7.06
CA TYR A 189 -19.96 32.62 -8.21
C TYR A 189 -19.26 31.42 -8.85
N ILE A 190 -19.96 30.33 -8.99
CA ILE A 190 -19.47 29.08 -9.57
C ILE A 190 -20.31 28.66 -10.76
N SER A 191 -19.71 27.87 -11.64
CA SER A 191 -20.35 27.34 -12.85
C SER A 191 -19.71 25.98 -13.19
N PRO A 192 -20.26 25.20 -14.12
CA PRO A 192 -19.64 23.94 -14.58
C PRO A 192 -18.19 24.09 -15.10
N SER A 193 -17.83 25.29 -15.57
CA SER A 193 -16.47 25.60 -16.04
C SER A 193 -15.50 26.06 -14.95
N SER A 194 -15.96 26.28 -13.72
CA SER A 194 -15.11 26.78 -12.62
C SER A 194 -14.07 25.79 -12.11
N GLY A 195 -14.13 24.52 -12.54
CA GLY A 195 -13.22 23.48 -12.10
C GLY A 195 -13.70 22.73 -10.85
N SER A 196 -12.76 22.14 -10.11
CA SER A 196 -13.03 21.35 -8.91
C SER A 196 -13.33 22.25 -7.72
N LEU A 197 -14.45 22.00 -7.03
CA LEU A 197 -14.83 22.66 -5.78
C LEU A 197 -14.07 22.07 -4.57
N ALA A 198 -13.85 20.77 -4.57
CA ALA A 198 -13.07 20.04 -3.60
C ALA A 198 -12.67 18.68 -4.18
N LEU A 199 -11.58 18.09 -3.66
CA LEU A 199 -11.19 16.72 -3.96
C LEU A 199 -11.73 15.79 -2.87
N LEU A 200 -12.44 14.74 -3.26
CA LEU A 200 -12.91 13.67 -2.38
C LEU A 200 -12.11 12.40 -2.67
N VAL A 201 -11.52 11.80 -1.64
CA VAL A 201 -10.60 10.67 -1.75
C VAL A 201 -11.11 9.52 -0.90
N ALA A 202 -11.39 8.37 -1.53
CA ALA A 202 -11.67 7.13 -0.82
C ALA A 202 -10.38 6.61 -0.17
N GLN A 203 -10.43 6.30 1.14
CA GLN A 203 -9.27 5.88 1.91
C GLN A 203 -9.39 4.48 2.50
N ASP A 204 -10.55 3.83 2.41
CA ASP A 204 -10.79 2.50 2.93
C ASP A 204 -11.80 1.74 2.03
N PRO A 205 -11.36 0.65 1.36
CA PRO A 205 -9.98 0.18 1.27
C PRO A 205 -9.06 1.14 0.50
N ILE A 206 -7.75 0.97 0.66
CA ILE A 206 -6.74 1.75 -0.04
C ILE A 206 -5.80 0.84 -0.82
N ASP A 207 -5.34 1.28 -1.96
CA ASP A 207 -4.43 0.52 -2.80
C ASP A 207 -2.98 0.88 -2.52
N VAL A 208 -2.10 -0.08 -2.76
CA VAL A 208 -0.66 0.12 -2.78
C VAL A 208 -0.12 -0.43 -4.08
N THR A 209 0.66 0.39 -4.78
CA THR A 209 1.32 0.02 -6.02
C THR A 209 2.82 -0.03 -5.83
N TRP A 210 3.47 -1.00 -6.44
CA TRP A 210 4.94 -1.08 -6.43
C TRP A 210 5.46 -1.67 -7.74
N PRO A 211 6.61 -1.16 -8.22
CA PRO A 211 7.27 -1.67 -9.41
C PRO A 211 8.11 -2.91 -9.09
N VAL A 212 7.92 -3.98 -9.86
CA VAL A 212 8.73 -5.20 -9.82
C VAL A 212 9.59 -5.26 -11.08
N PRO A 213 10.92 -5.40 -10.99
CA PRO A 213 11.78 -5.59 -12.17
C PRO A 213 11.31 -6.76 -13.02
N SER A 214 11.23 -6.59 -14.33
CA SER A 214 10.71 -7.61 -15.27
C SER A 214 11.47 -8.93 -15.18
N ARG A 215 12.78 -8.90 -14.89
CA ARG A 215 13.58 -10.10 -14.65
C ARG A 215 13.05 -10.88 -13.45
N LEU A 216 12.90 -10.22 -12.31
CA LEU A 216 12.42 -10.84 -11.07
C LEU A 216 10.99 -11.37 -11.24
N TYR A 217 10.11 -10.59 -11.89
CA TYR A 217 8.76 -11.03 -12.21
C TYR A 217 8.76 -12.33 -13.03
N THR A 218 9.62 -12.41 -14.05
CA THR A 218 9.75 -13.61 -14.89
C THR A 218 10.25 -14.81 -14.09
N GLU A 219 11.21 -14.61 -13.18
CA GLU A 219 11.73 -15.65 -12.29
C GLU A 219 10.63 -16.15 -11.33
N MET A 220 9.85 -15.24 -10.74
CA MET A 220 8.72 -15.57 -9.87
C MET A 220 7.64 -16.38 -10.59
N VAL A 221 7.26 -15.97 -11.80
CA VAL A 221 6.24 -16.67 -12.60
C VAL A 221 6.74 -18.06 -13.02
N LYS A 222 8.00 -18.18 -13.48
CA LYS A 222 8.60 -19.48 -13.82
C LYS A 222 8.74 -20.40 -12.60
N GLY A 223 8.98 -19.82 -11.40
CA GLY A 223 9.02 -20.52 -10.13
C GLY A 223 7.63 -20.94 -9.60
N GLY A 224 6.55 -20.65 -10.34
CA GLY A 224 5.19 -21.04 -9.95
C GLY A 224 4.58 -20.15 -8.85
N ALA A 225 5.09 -18.93 -8.69
CA ALA A 225 4.52 -17.97 -7.76
C ALA A 225 3.07 -17.64 -8.17
N LYS A 226 2.13 -17.90 -7.27
CA LYS A 226 0.71 -17.57 -7.43
C LYS A 226 0.34 -16.54 -6.37
N LYS A 227 -0.65 -15.70 -6.68
CA LYS A 227 -1.16 -14.67 -5.75
C LYS A 227 -1.54 -15.27 -4.38
N GLU A 228 -2.09 -16.48 -4.38
CA GLU A 228 -2.56 -17.16 -3.17
C GLU A 228 -1.42 -17.65 -2.27
N ASN A 229 -0.22 -17.78 -2.81
CA ASN A 229 0.95 -18.35 -2.13
C ASN A 229 1.84 -17.27 -1.49
N VAL A 230 1.48 -16.00 -1.61
CA VAL A 230 2.24 -14.89 -1.05
C VAL A 230 1.38 -14.09 -0.07
N THR A 231 2.03 -13.51 0.92
CA THR A 231 1.47 -12.53 1.84
C THR A 231 2.12 -11.18 1.55
N VAL A 232 1.31 -10.14 1.48
CA VAL A 232 1.79 -8.77 1.27
C VAL A 232 1.62 -7.99 2.56
N LYS A 233 2.72 -7.47 3.08
CA LYS A 233 2.77 -6.66 4.30
C LYS A 233 3.35 -5.29 3.97
N LEU A 234 3.08 -4.31 4.82
CA LEU A 234 3.65 -2.96 4.68
C LEU A 234 4.50 -2.61 5.89
N LEU A 235 5.59 -1.91 5.64
CA LEU A 235 6.31 -1.16 6.65
C LEU A 235 6.05 0.33 6.39
N LEU A 236 5.61 1.01 7.42
CA LEU A 236 5.36 2.44 7.41
C LEU A 236 6.69 3.23 7.33
N PRO A 237 6.66 4.54 7.02
CA PRO A 237 7.87 5.35 6.92
C PRO A 237 8.69 5.43 8.21
N ASP A 238 8.09 5.21 9.37
CA ASP A 238 8.74 5.13 10.68
C ASP A 238 9.40 3.77 10.97
N GLY A 239 9.27 2.81 10.02
CA GLY A 239 9.79 1.44 10.14
C GLY A 239 8.86 0.47 10.86
N SER A 240 7.74 0.92 11.40
CA SER A 240 6.75 0.05 12.03
C SER A 240 6.00 -0.80 11.00
N ALA A 241 5.63 -2.02 11.39
CA ALA A 241 4.82 -2.89 10.55
C ALA A 241 3.35 -2.47 10.60
N TYR A 242 2.71 -2.35 9.43
CA TYR A 242 1.27 -2.18 9.33
C TYR A 242 0.56 -3.51 9.63
N GLY A 243 -0.44 -3.48 10.52
CA GLY A 243 -1.07 -4.70 11.01
C GLY A 243 -1.84 -5.52 9.96
N PRO A 244 -2.76 -4.92 9.18
CA PRO A 244 -3.50 -5.64 8.16
C PRO A 244 -2.64 -6.12 6.99
N GLU A 245 -2.93 -7.34 6.51
CA GLU A 245 -2.30 -7.88 5.30
C GLU A 245 -3.02 -7.40 4.04
N GLY A 246 -2.25 -7.20 2.96
CA GLY A 246 -2.79 -6.82 1.65
C GLY A 246 -3.18 -8.01 0.79
N THR A 247 -4.16 -7.77 -0.08
CA THR A 247 -4.60 -8.72 -1.11
C THR A 247 -4.17 -8.21 -2.48
N ILE A 248 -3.39 -9.00 -3.22
CA ILE A 248 -2.98 -8.67 -4.59
C ILE A 248 -4.22 -8.66 -5.49
N LEU A 249 -4.55 -7.51 -6.05
CA LEU A 249 -5.63 -7.34 -6.99
C LEU A 249 -5.23 -7.83 -8.37
N TYR A 250 -4.23 -7.20 -8.95
CA TYR A 250 -3.71 -7.53 -10.28
C TYR A 250 -2.28 -7.04 -10.46
N THR A 251 -1.69 -7.51 -11.53
CA THR A 251 -0.42 -7.03 -12.07
C THR A 251 -0.74 -6.34 -13.40
N GLU A 252 -0.15 -5.19 -13.66
CA GLU A 252 -0.38 -4.49 -14.92
C GLU A 252 0.06 -5.34 -16.11
N PRO A 253 -0.70 -5.30 -17.22
CA PRO A 253 -0.41 -6.14 -18.40
C PRO A 253 0.78 -5.64 -19.21
N SER A 254 1.25 -4.41 -18.95
CA SER A 254 2.37 -3.78 -19.65
C SER A 254 3.49 -3.42 -18.68
N ALA A 255 4.72 -3.57 -19.13
CA ALA A 255 5.88 -3.06 -18.41
C ALA A 255 6.07 -1.56 -18.71
N ASN A 256 6.57 -0.81 -17.72
CA ASN A 256 6.99 0.56 -17.92
C ASN A 256 8.25 0.57 -18.78
N GLU A 257 8.19 1.25 -19.92
CA GLU A 257 9.28 1.26 -20.93
C GLU A 257 10.58 1.88 -20.42
N SER A 258 10.48 2.89 -19.55
CA SER A 258 11.65 3.63 -19.07
C SER A 258 12.41 2.90 -17.95
N THR A 259 11.69 2.15 -17.11
CA THR A 259 12.27 1.47 -15.93
C THR A 259 12.36 -0.05 -16.09
N ASN A 260 11.73 -0.61 -17.12
CA ASN A 260 11.59 -2.05 -17.34
C ASN A 260 11.05 -2.78 -16.10
N THR A 261 10.01 -2.19 -15.49
CA THR A 261 9.32 -2.74 -14.32
C THR A 261 7.85 -3.01 -14.64
N ILE A 262 7.29 -3.96 -13.94
CA ILE A 262 5.87 -4.32 -14.01
C ILE A 262 5.24 -3.87 -12.69
N THR A 263 4.17 -3.08 -12.76
CA THR A 263 3.48 -2.59 -11.56
C THR A 263 2.54 -3.66 -11.02
N VAL A 264 2.65 -3.93 -9.74
CA VAL A 264 1.72 -4.78 -9.00
C VAL A 264 0.88 -3.90 -8.09
N ARG A 265 -0.41 -4.22 -7.97
CA ARG A 265 -1.37 -3.52 -7.12
C ARG A 265 -1.99 -4.46 -6.10
N ALA A 266 -2.05 -4.03 -4.86
CA ALA A 266 -2.74 -4.73 -3.79
C ALA A 266 -3.63 -3.78 -3.00
N ALA A 267 -4.77 -4.28 -2.54
CA ALA A 267 -5.68 -3.56 -1.66
C ALA A 267 -5.37 -3.89 -0.19
N PHE A 268 -5.47 -2.86 0.65
CA PHE A 268 -5.31 -2.95 2.09
C PHE A 268 -6.52 -2.34 2.80
N PRO A 269 -7.06 -3.00 3.84
CA PRO A 269 -8.00 -2.35 4.75
C PRO A 269 -7.30 -1.18 5.45
N ASN A 270 -8.00 -0.06 5.61
CA ASN A 270 -7.45 1.15 6.26
C ASN A 270 -8.45 1.79 7.23
N PRO A 271 -8.98 1.03 8.21
CA PRO A 271 -10.03 1.51 9.10
C PRO A 271 -9.61 2.73 9.93
N ASP A 272 -8.33 2.77 10.34
CA ASP A 272 -7.77 3.85 11.18
C ASP A 272 -7.24 5.04 10.35
N LEU A 273 -7.36 4.98 9.02
CA LEU A 273 -6.92 6.01 8.07
C LEU A 273 -5.43 6.40 8.21
N LEU A 274 -4.59 5.46 8.67
CA LEU A 274 -3.13 5.65 8.80
C LEU A 274 -2.44 5.76 7.44
N LEU A 275 -2.96 5.03 6.46
CA LEU A 275 -2.44 5.04 5.10
C LEU A 275 -3.05 6.24 4.36
N VAL A 276 -2.19 7.11 3.85
CA VAL A 276 -2.59 8.34 3.16
C VAL A 276 -2.20 8.26 1.69
N ASP A 277 -3.08 8.75 0.83
CA ASP A 277 -2.82 8.82 -0.61
C ASP A 277 -1.47 9.47 -0.93
N GLN A 278 -0.74 8.90 -1.89
CA GLN A 278 0.60 9.29 -2.34
C GLN A 278 1.74 9.08 -1.32
N GLN A 279 1.48 8.53 -0.13
CA GLN A 279 2.50 8.20 0.85
C GLN A 279 3.42 7.08 0.32
N LEU A 280 4.72 7.18 0.57
CA LEU A 280 5.68 6.12 0.29
C LEU A 280 5.70 5.11 1.45
N VAL A 281 5.73 3.83 1.11
CA VAL A 281 5.80 2.71 2.06
C VAL A 281 6.74 1.64 1.53
N THR A 282 7.23 0.76 2.41
CA THR A 282 7.94 -0.44 1.97
C THR A 282 6.99 -1.62 1.93
N VAL A 283 6.82 -2.19 0.75
CA VAL A 283 6.03 -3.41 0.53
C VAL A 283 6.94 -4.61 0.78
N VAL A 284 6.52 -5.51 1.66
CA VAL A 284 7.19 -6.77 1.96
C VAL A 284 6.34 -7.91 1.42
N ILE A 285 6.85 -8.62 0.43
CA ILE A 285 6.22 -9.80 -0.13
C ILE A 285 6.90 -11.01 0.51
N GLU A 286 6.13 -11.85 1.17
CA GLU A 286 6.58 -13.04 1.87
C GLU A 286 5.91 -14.28 1.29
N SER A 287 6.68 -15.34 1.02
CA SER A 287 6.11 -16.63 0.64
C SER A 287 5.37 -17.25 1.82
N ARG A 288 4.12 -17.70 1.63
CA ARG A 288 3.35 -18.41 2.67
C ARG A 288 3.96 -19.75 3.02
N LYS A 289 4.60 -20.40 2.06
CA LYS A 289 5.31 -21.67 2.27
C LYS A 289 6.79 -21.36 2.43
N GLY A 290 7.34 -21.69 3.60
CA GLY A 290 8.78 -21.70 3.77
C GLY A 290 9.40 -22.84 2.99
N GLU A 291 10.56 -22.58 2.43
CA GLU A 291 11.40 -23.64 1.83
C GLU A 291 12.38 -24.14 2.89
N PRO A 292 12.57 -25.46 3.01
CA PRO A 292 13.60 -25.97 3.88
C PRO A 292 14.97 -25.54 3.36
N ARG A 293 15.68 -24.73 4.12
CA ARG A 293 17.01 -24.21 3.81
C ARG A 293 17.93 -24.43 5.00
N ILE A 294 19.19 -24.73 4.71
CA ILE A 294 20.22 -24.77 5.72
C ILE A 294 20.51 -23.34 6.17
N THR A 295 20.46 -23.08 7.47
CA THR A 295 20.84 -21.80 8.06
C THR A 295 21.93 -21.98 9.10
N VAL A 296 22.80 -20.98 9.23
CA VAL A 296 23.83 -20.92 10.27
C VAL A 296 23.80 -19.56 10.96
N PRO A 297 24.08 -19.46 12.26
CA PRO A 297 24.19 -18.19 12.94
C PRO A 297 25.24 -17.30 12.27
N GLN A 298 24.91 -16.00 12.08
CA GLN A 298 25.83 -15.04 11.48
C GLN A 298 27.17 -14.99 12.20
N ALA A 299 27.19 -15.23 13.51
CA ALA A 299 28.39 -15.29 14.31
C ALA A 299 29.41 -16.40 13.88
N SER A 300 28.93 -17.44 13.18
CA SER A 300 29.80 -18.53 12.68
C SER A 300 30.49 -18.19 11.37
N LEU A 301 30.02 -17.16 10.65
CA LEU A 301 30.55 -16.79 9.34
C LEU A 301 31.87 -16.07 9.45
N GLN A 302 32.86 -16.54 8.68
CA GLN A 302 34.14 -15.89 8.50
C GLN A 302 34.40 -15.60 7.02
N ILE A 303 35.17 -14.57 6.75
CA ILE A 303 35.49 -14.16 5.38
C ILE A 303 37.00 -13.99 5.26
N ASP A 304 37.58 -14.58 4.24
CA ASP A 304 38.97 -14.38 3.86
C ASP A 304 39.13 -13.99 2.38
N GLN A 305 40.34 -13.97 1.88
CA GLN A 305 40.63 -13.61 0.48
C GLN A 305 40.01 -14.56 -0.55
N GLN A 306 39.61 -15.75 -0.14
CA GLN A 306 39.02 -16.80 -1.00
C GLN A 306 37.50 -16.85 -0.90
N GLY A 307 36.87 -16.05 0.02
CA GLY A 307 35.44 -15.94 0.19
C GLY A 307 34.94 -16.32 1.58
N ALA A 308 33.63 -16.58 1.68
CA ALA A 308 32.96 -16.93 2.93
C ALA A 308 33.23 -18.40 3.32
N TYR A 309 33.48 -18.64 4.61
CA TYR A 309 33.66 -19.97 5.15
C TYR A 309 33.16 -20.07 6.59
N VAL A 310 32.98 -21.29 7.06
CA VAL A 310 32.71 -21.64 8.44
C VAL A 310 33.70 -22.70 8.91
N LEU A 311 33.91 -22.79 10.22
CA LEU A 311 34.69 -23.88 10.83
C LEU A 311 33.69 -24.98 11.25
N VAL A 312 33.93 -26.18 10.74
CA VAL A 312 33.11 -27.37 11.04
C VAL A 312 33.94 -28.36 11.85
N VAL A 313 33.33 -28.99 12.84
CA VAL A 313 33.98 -30.05 13.62
C VAL A 313 33.67 -31.40 12.97
N ASP A 314 34.72 -32.11 12.53
CA ASP A 314 34.60 -33.42 11.93
C ASP A 314 34.31 -34.55 12.98
N LYS A 315 34.21 -35.80 12.52
CA LYS A 315 33.96 -36.96 13.38
C LYS A 315 35.11 -37.26 14.35
N ASP A 316 36.32 -36.80 14.01
CA ASP A 316 37.54 -36.98 14.81
C ASP A 316 37.78 -35.79 15.75
N SER A 317 36.77 -34.92 15.94
CA SER A 317 36.85 -33.70 16.75
C SER A 317 37.92 -32.70 16.27
N LYS A 318 38.17 -32.66 14.97
CA LYS A 318 39.08 -31.68 14.37
C LYS A 318 38.31 -30.59 13.66
N ALA A 319 38.82 -29.36 13.73
CA ALA A 319 38.23 -28.22 13.03
C ALA A 319 38.70 -28.21 11.57
N GLU A 320 37.77 -28.14 10.65
CA GLU A 320 37.96 -28.05 9.21
C GLU A 320 37.35 -26.76 8.65
N ILE A 321 38.08 -26.11 7.71
CA ILE A 321 37.48 -25.01 6.93
C ILE A 321 36.52 -25.58 5.91
N ARG A 322 35.25 -25.12 5.96
CA ARG A 322 34.27 -25.45 4.96
C ARG A 322 33.84 -24.19 4.23
N ARG A 323 34.15 -24.08 2.93
CA ARG A 323 33.75 -22.98 2.06
C ARG A 323 32.24 -23.04 1.81
N ILE A 324 31.56 -21.89 1.93
CA ILE A 324 30.12 -21.81 1.75
C ILE A 324 29.76 -20.69 0.80
N GLU A 325 28.66 -20.91 0.07
CA GLU A 325 27.97 -19.86 -0.66
C GLU A 325 26.80 -19.37 0.23
N THR A 326 26.85 -18.11 0.64
CA THR A 326 25.80 -17.50 1.48
C THR A 326 24.67 -16.96 0.62
N GLY A 327 23.44 -17.11 1.10
CA GLY A 327 22.24 -16.51 0.56
C GLY A 327 21.76 -15.31 1.40
N GLU A 328 20.45 -15.18 1.53
CA GLU A 328 19.81 -14.10 2.29
C GLU A 328 19.97 -14.27 3.80
N GLN A 329 20.03 -13.14 4.50
CA GLN A 329 20.01 -13.14 5.96
C GLN A 329 18.57 -13.18 6.46
N THR A 330 18.31 -14.09 7.39
CA THR A 330 16.99 -14.25 8.02
C THR A 330 17.13 -14.08 9.54
N GLY A 331 16.80 -12.90 10.04
CA GLY A 331 17.00 -12.55 11.45
C GLY A 331 18.47 -12.57 11.85
N LYS A 332 18.84 -13.45 12.82
CA LYS A 332 20.23 -13.65 13.29
C LYS A 332 21.00 -14.69 12.46
N ASP A 333 20.33 -15.39 11.52
CA ASP A 333 20.88 -16.50 10.75
C ASP A 333 21.11 -16.11 9.29
N ILE A 334 22.04 -16.80 8.65
CA ILE A 334 22.33 -16.67 7.21
C ILE A 334 21.99 -17.99 6.53
N VAL A 335 21.26 -17.89 5.42
CA VAL A 335 20.97 -19.05 4.57
C VAL A 335 22.26 -19.50 3.86
N VAL A 336 22.52 -20.79 3.88
CA VAL A 336 23.63 -21.40 3.15
C VAL A 336 23.08 -22.09 1.90
N VAL A 337 23.51 -21.60 0.72
CA VAL A 337 23.09 -22.14 -0.57
C VAL A 337 23.86 -23.40 -0.93
N LYS A 338 25.17 -23.41 -0.65
CA LYS A 338 26.07 -24.57 -0.89
C LYS A 338 27.19 -24.61 0.15
N GLY A 339 27.72 -25.80 0.39
CA GLY A 339 28.92 -26.03 1.18
C GLY A 339 28.71 -26.70 2.53
N LEU A 340 27.45 -26.81 3.01
CA LEU A 340 27.11 -27.52 4.24
C LEU A 340 26.06 -28.61 4.00
N ALA A 341 26.09 -29.62 4.82
CA ALA A 341 25.10 -30.68 4.88
C ALA A 341 24.36 -30.66 6.23
N GLU A 342 23.15 -31.23 6.25
CA GLU A 342 22.41 -31.43 7.49
C GLU A 342 23.19 -32.33 8.44
N GLY A 343 23.29 -31.90 9.71
CA GLY A 343 24.07 -32.61 10.73
C GLY A 343 25.54 -32.18 10.84
N ASP A 344 26.04 -31.29 9.98
CA ASP A 344 27.38 -30.69 10.16
C ASP A 344 27.39 -29.86 11.47
N ARG A 345 28.47 -29.93 12.23
CA ARG A 345 28.64 -29.18 13.49
C ARG A 345 29.48 -27.94 13.25
N VAL A 346 28.84 -26.79 13.20
CA VAL A 346 29.46 -25.48 12.90
C VAL A 346 29.85 -24.79 14.21
N ILE A 347 31.11 -24.30 14.29
CA ILE A 347 31.63 -23.57 15.45
C ILE A 347 31.03 -22.15 15.45
N THR A 348 30.35 -21.77 16.54
CA THR A 348 29.72 -20.45 16.72
C THR A 348 30.48 -19.55 17.70
N VAL A 349 31.17 -20.16 18.71
CA VAL A 349 31.96 -19.43 19.70
C VAL A 349 33.34 -20.11 19.86
N GLY A 350 34.39 -19.31 20.04
CA GLY A 350 35.74 -19.80 20.25
C GLY A 350 36.56 -19.93 18.98
N GLN A 351 36.09 -19.51 17.83
CA GLN A 351 36.73 -19.60 16.52
C GLN A 351 38.13 -19.00 16.50
N GLN A 352 38.36 -17.90 17.23
CA GLN A 352 39.66 -17.22 17.31
C GLN A 352 40.77 -18.06 17.99
N LYS A 353 40.42 -19.15 18.68
CA LYS A 353 41.35 -20.05 19.37
C LYS A 353 41.66 -21.32 18.55
N VAL A 354 41.00 -21.47 17.40
CA VAL A 354 41.02 -22.68 16.60
C VAL A 354 41.74 -22.45 15.29
N GLN A 355 42.66 -23.34 14.96
CA GLN A 355 43.28 -23.39 13.63
C GLN A 355 42.78 -24.63 12.88
N PRO A 356 42.72 -24.58 11.55
CA PRO A 356 42.36 -25.74 10.74
C PRO A 356 43.25 -26.96 11.03
N GLY A 357 42.62 -28.13 11.23
CA GLY A 357 43.29 -29.37 11.60
C GLY A 357 43.50 -29.56 13.11
N MET A 358 43.16 -28.59 13.95
CA MET A 358 43.32 -28.66 15.40
C MET A 358 42.20 -29.47 16.04
N THR A 359 42.50 -30.32 17.00
CA THR A 359 41.50 -31.04 17.80
C THR A 359 40.86 -30.07 18.77
N VAL A 360 39.53 -30.05 18.85
CA VAL A 360 38.71 -29.15 19.67
C VAL A 360 37.82 -29.93 20.62
N SER A 361 37.50 -29.35 21.77
CA SER A 361 36.45 -29.86 22.67
C SER A 361 35.15 -29.17 22.34
N ALA A 362 34.30 -29.82 21.54
CA ALA A 362 33.03 -29.28 21.10
C ALA A 362 31.95 -29.50 22.16
N HIS A 363 31.28 -28.42 22.54
CA HIS A 363 30.09 -28.41 23.37
C HIS A 363 28.92 -27.87 22.53
N GLU A 364 27.79 -28.55 22.56
CA GLU A 364 26.61 -28.04 21.87
C GLU A 364 26.13 -26.76 22.57
N ALA A 365 25.94 -25.71 21.79
CA ALA A 365 25.35 -24.45 22.28
C ALA A 365 23.92 -24.71 22.74
N ASN A 366 23.60 -24.26 23.95
CA ASN A 366 22.25 -24.39 24.46
C ASN A 366 21.35 -23.41 23.68
N GLU A 367 20.39 -23.90 22.90
CA GLU A 367 19.47 -23.10 22.06
C GLU A 367 18.72 -22.01 22.87
N ALA A 368 18.68 -22.12 24.19
CA ALA A 368 17.99 -21.17 25.06
C ALA A 368 18.72 -19.83 25.26
N GLU A 369 20.05 -19.74 25.03
CA GLU A 369 20.82 -18.50 25.18
C GLU A 369 21.01 -17.71 23.85
N ALA A 370 20.76 -18.32 22.72
CA ALA A 370 20.85 -17.67 21.42
C ALA A 370 19.63 -16.79 21.06
N GLN A 371 18.60 -16.80 21.92
CA GLN A 371 17.33 -16.05 21.68
C GLN A 371 17.21 -14.72 22.47
N GLN A 372 18.27 -14.28 23.17
CA GLN A 372 18.27 -12.98 23.86
C GLN A 372 18.92 -11.86 23.03
#